data_ba561f09b63552a4e334befc05fa4b69
#
_entry.id   ba561f09b63552a4e334befc05fa4b69
#
_cell.length_a   1.000
_cell.length_b   1.000
_cell.length_c   1.000
_cell.angle_alpha   90.00
_cell.angle_beta   90.00
_cell.angle_gamma   90.00
#
_symmetry.space_group_name_H-M   'P 1'
#
loop_
_entity.id
_entity.type
_entity.pdbx_description
1 polymer ?
#
loop_
_entity_poly.entity_id
_entity_poly.type
_entity_poly.pdbx_seq_one_letter_code
_entity_poly.pdbx_strand_id
1 'polypeptide(L)'
;MRAQWAEADRKFAVREAARAWQRANWIDAAALAAIETAYADDSVRAGPAFRVLYFILTVFMGASATAAFATVLKTDATAACLAASAVCVAATEYLMGPMKRLRSGFESAASLLALLFAVAAVLSRFWRSPEWVTLAPAAALAGLAAWRWGYWIYAAASAVLFFAASAHSPSARLIWIAAPLALFRLLLQASESAGVAPRHRTCAAAVLAVCAGALYGAINPYSLEHFDIGRRMAQPWLLRSSALLTALVPIAFLWIGIRSRRRLLWTIGAAAAVASLATLRFYVHVAPLWFVLAAGGAIAITAAVALRRFLDSGPGKERSGLTAEPLLEDPGKKNLLEVAVTVARLAPKAAPAAEAPRYRGGGGEFGGGGASGSF
;
A
#
# COMPACT_ATOMS: atom_id res chain seq x y z
N MET A 1 14.07 -3.46 -8.36
CA MET A 1 14.70 -2.19 -7.86
C MET A 1 16.19 -2.41 -7.67
N ARG A 2 17.06 -1.42 -7.95
CA ARG A 2 18.51 -1.55 -7.68
C ARG A 2 18.76 -1.59 -6.17
N ALA A 3 19.72 -2.42 -5.74
CA ALA A 3 20.06 -2.56 -4.30
C ALA A 3 20.43 -1.22 -3.65
N GLN A 4 21.11 -0.35 -4.39
CA GLN A 4 21.51 1.00 -3.94
C GLN A 4 20.30 1.86 -3.54
N TRP A 5 19.20 1.82 -4.29
CA TRP A 5 17.99 2.58 -3.96
C TRP A 5 17.28 2.04 -2.73
N ALA A 6 17.28 0.71 -2.57
CA ALA A 6 16.72 0.06 -1.39
C ALA A 6 17.50 0.43 -0.13
N GLU A 7 18.82 0.49 -0.24
CA GLU A 7 19.70 0.90 0.85
C GLU A 7 19.52 2.37 1.23
N ALA A 8 19.48 3.28 0.24
CA ALA A 8 19.22 4.71 0.48
C ALA A 8 17.87 4.95 1.16
N ASP A 9 16.81 4.24 0.73
CA ASP A 9 15.50 4.33 1.39
C ASP A 9 15.51 3.75 2.81
N ARG A 10 16.31 2.70 3.04
CA ARG A 10 16.49 2.13 4.38
C ARG A 10 17.22 3.10 5.31
N LYS A 11 18.34 3.69 4.87
CA LYS A 11 19.09 4.70 5.61
C LYS A 11 18.21 5.90 5.96
N PHE A 12 17.43 6.37 5.00
CA PHE A 12 16.49 7.47 5.23
C PHE A 12 15.44 7.12 6.28
N ALA A 13 14.83 5.94 6.22
CA ALA A 13 13.82 5.51 7.17
C ALA A 13 14.38 5.47 8.61
N VAL A 14 15.62 4.98 8.78
CA VAL A 14 16.30 4.96 10.08
C VAL A 14 16.51 6.38 10.61
N ARG A 15 17.01 7.31 9.79
CA ARG A 15 17.24 8.71 10.20
C ARG A 15 15.94 9.43 10.55
N GLU A 16 14.88 9.22 9.77
CA GLU A 16 13.57 9.80 10.05
C GLU A 16 13.01 9.29 11.38
N ALA A 17 13.23 8.01 11.66
CA ALA A 17 12.92 7.38 12.92
C ALA A 17 13.65 7.99 14.10
N ALA A 18 14.98 8.12 13.97
CA ALA A 18 15.81 8.70 15.01
C ALA A 18 15.40 10.14 15.34
N ARG A 19 15.07 10.95 14.31
CA ARG A 19 14.54 12.30 14.51
C ARG A 19 13.19 12.31 15.23
N ALA A 20 12.35 11.34 14.96
CA ALA A 20 11.08 11.20 15.68
C ALA A 20 11.31 10.82 17.14
N TRP A 21 12.26 9.95 17.45
CA TRP A 21 12.63 9.57 18.80
C TRP A 21 13.23 10.74 19.59
N GLN A 22 14.08 11.55 18.95
CA GLN A 22 14.61 12.77 19.58
C GLN A 22 13.48 13.75 19.91
N ARG A 23 12.54 13.99 18.98
CA ARG A 23 11.38 14.86 19.24
C ARG A 23 10.51 14.36 20.38
N ALA A 24 10.47 13.04 20.61
CA ALA A 24 9.77 12.42 21.73
C ALA A 24 10.63 12.34 23.01
N ASN A 25 11.85 12.92 23.02
CA ASN A 25 12.80 12.85 24.12
C ASN A 25 13.21 11.41 24.54
N TRP A 26 13.17 10.46 23.59
CA TRP A 26 13.60 9.09 23.85
C TRP A 26 15.10 8.90 23.65
N ILE A 27 15.71 9.74 22.82
CA ILE A 27 17.16 9.79 22.60
C ILE A 27 17.63 11.23 22.72
N ASP A 28 18.87 11.42 23.13
CA ASP A 28 19.53 12.70 23.19
C ASP A 28 20.09 13.17 21.82
N ALA A 29 20.58 14.40 21.76
CA ALA A 29 21.15 14.96 20.55
C ALA A 29 22.44 14.24 20.12
N ALA A 30 23.22 13.72 21.08
CA ALA A 30 24.46 13.00 20.78
C ALA A 30 24.17 11.66 20.11
N ALA A 31 23.20 10.92 20.62
CA ALA A 31 22.72 9.67 20.01
C ALA A 31 22.15 9.90 18.62
N LEU A 32 21.36 10.98 18.40
CA LEU A 32 20.88 11.32 17.06
C LEU A 32 22.04 11.58 16.10
N ALA A 33 23.03 12.39 16.49
CA ALA A 33 24.19 12.70 15.65
C ALA A 33 24.99 11.44 15.30
N ALA A 34 25.16 10.52 16.24
CA ALA A 34 25.81 9.23 16.01
C ALA A 34 25.03 8.38 14.97
N ILE A 35 23.70 8.33 15.08
CA ILE A 35 22.84 7.60 14.12
C ILE A 35 22.91 8.27 12.74
N GLU A 36 22.82 9.60 12.65
CA GLU A 36 22.88 10.31 11.38
C GLU A 36 24.22 10.13 10.67
N THR A 37 25.31 10.03 11.42
CA THR A 37 26.65 9.74 10.89
C THR A 37 26.75 8.28 10.42
N ALA A 38 26.29 7.32 11.22
CA ALA A 38 26.32 5.91 10.88
C ALA A 38 25.45 5.55 9.64
N TYR A 39 24.36 6.30 9.45
CA TYR A 39 23.43 6.12 8.34
C TYR A 39 23.44 7.31 7.38
N ALA A 40 24.63 7.85 7.09
CA ALA A 40 24.79 8.94 6.13
C ALA A 40 24.16 8.56 4.78
N ASP A 41 23.38 9.48 4.21
CA ASP A 41 22.67 9.29 2.95
C ASP A 41 22.95 10.49 2.03
N ASP A 42 23.58 10.20 0.90
CA ASP A 42 23.92 11.20 -0.12
C ASP A 42 22.74 11.51 -1.05
N SER A 43 21.56 10.94 -0.81
CA SER A 43 20.42 11.16 -1.69
C SER A 43 19.83 12.55 -1.53
N VAL A 44 19.61 13.22 -2.66
CA VAL A 44 18.95 14.53 -2.71
C VAL A 44 17.44 14.32 -2.65
N ARG A 45 16.81 14.88 -1.63
CA ARG A 45 15.36 14.79 -1.40
C ARG A 45 14.75 16.18 -1.29
N ALA A 46 13.62 16.39 -1.92
CA ALA A 46 12.88 17.64 -1.80
C ALA A 46 11.87 17.58 -0.65
N GLY A 47 11.59 18.72 -0.05
CA GLY A 47 10.49 18.88 0.91
C GLY A 47 9.12 18.61 0.24
N PRO A 48 8.05 18.36 1.03
CA PRO A 48 6.75 17.93 0.49
C PRO A 48 6.18 18.92 -0.55
N ALA A 49 6.23 20.21 -0.28
CA ALA A 49 5.73 21.25 -1.18
C ALA A 49 6.52 21.30 -2.51
N PHE A 50 7.84 21.29 -2.43
CA PHE A 50 8.70 21.28 -3.62
C PHE A 50 8.55 20.00 -4.43
N ARG A 51 8.32 18.86 -3.76
CA ARG A 51 8.05 17.58 -4.45
C ARG A 51 6.80 17.68 -5.31
N VAL A 52 5.72 18.23 -4.79
CA VAL A 52 4.46 18.41 -5.54
C VAL A 52 4.69 19.40 -6.69
N LEU A 53 5.36 20.51 -6.44
CA LEU A 53 5.65 21.51 -7.46
C LEU A 53 6.48 20.89 -8.61
N TYR A 54 7.58 20.24 -8.30
CA TYR A 54 8.45 19.62 -9.30
C TYR A 54 7.73 18.50 -10.05
N PHE A 55 6.87 17.73 -9.38
CA PHE A 55 6.04 16.73 -10.03
C PHE A 55 5.13 17.36 -11.09
N ILE A 56 4.35 18.38 -10.72
CA ILE A 56 3.42 19.06 -11.62
C ILE A 56 4.16 19.69 -12.81
N LEU A 57 5.25 20.42 -12.54
CA LEU A 57 6.04 21.05 -13.60
C LEU A 57 6.61 20.00 -14.58
N THR A 58 7.15 18.90 -14.06
CA THR A 58 7.72 17.84 -14.90
C THR A 58 6.65 17.16 -15.75
N VAL A 59 5.48 16.88 -15.19
CA VAL A 59 4.36 16.31 -15.95
C VAL A 59 3.92 17.26 -17.07
N PHE A 60 3.75 18.54 -16.75
CA PHE A 60 3.34 19.55 -17.73
C PHE A 60 4.38 19.71 -18.84
N MET A 61 5.65 19.88 -18.47
CA MET A 61 6.74 20.03 -19.45
C MET A 61 6.90 18.78 -20.33
N GLY A 62 6.87 17.60 -19.75
CA GLY A 62 7.01 16.34 -20.50
C GLY A 62 5.84 16.10 -21.47
N ALA A 63 4.62 16.37 -21.03
CA ALA A 63 3.44 16.26 -21.91
C ALA A 63 3.49 17.28 -23.05
N SER A 64 3.81 18.55 -22.75
CA SER A 64 3.92 19.62 -23.75
C SER A 64 5.04 19.36 -24.75
N ALA A 65 6.21 18.91 -24.28
CA ALA A 65 7.34 18.57 -25.14
C ALA A 65 7.00 17.41 -26.09
N THR A 66 6.30 16.39 -25.60
CA THR A 66 5.85 15.25 -26.43
C THR A 66 4.84 15.70 -27.50
N ALA A 67 3.88 16.54 -27.13
CA ALA A 67 2.90 17.08 -28.06
C ALA A 67 3.58 17.94 -29.14
N ALA A 68 4.50 18.82 -28.74
CA ALA A 68 5.29 19.63 -29.66
C ALA A 68 6.14 18.76 -30.61
N PHE A 69 6.82 17.75 -30.08
CA PHE A 69 7.60 16.82 -30.86
C PHE A 69 6.75 16.09 -31.91
N ALA A 70 5.59 15.57 -31.53
CA ALA A 70 4.68 14.88 -32.42
C ALA A 70 4.16 15.78 -33.56
N THR A 71 3.85 17.06 -33.25
CA THR A 71 3.33 18.01 -34.22
C THR A 71 4.41 18.50 -35.21
N VAL A 72 5.61 18.81 -34.70
CA VAL A 72 6.71 19.31 -35.53
C VAL A 72 7.24 18.23 -36.48
N LEU A 73 7.44 17.01 -35.96
CA LEU A 73 7.97 15.92 -36.79
C LEU A 73 6.90 15.17 -37.59
N LYS A 74 5.62 15.52 -37.40
CA LYS A 74 4.47 14.82 -38.03
C LYS A 74 4.52 13.30 -37.85
N THR A 75 5.03 12.87 -36.69
CA THR A 75 5.17 11.44 -36.37
C THR A 75 3.83 10.82 -36.00
N ASP A 76 3.70 9.53 -36.27
CA ASP A 76 2.57 8.75 -35.77
C ASP A 76 2.50 8.82 -34.24
N ALA A 77 1.28 8.89 -33.67
CA ALA A 77 1.04 9.04 -32.26
C ALA A 77 1.66 7.87 -31.43
N THR A 78 1.61 6.65 -31.98
CA THR A 78 2.22 5.47 -31.35
C THR A 78 3.75 5.63 -31.25
N ALA A 79 4.40 6.03 -32.35
CA ALA A 79 5.84 6.23 -32.38
C ALA A 79 6.28 7.38 -31.45
N ALA A 80 5.53 8.49 -31.42
CA ALA A 80 5.79 9.62 -30.54
C ALA A 80 5.68 9.18 -29.05
N CYS A 81 4.63 8.45 -28.69
CA CYS A 81 4.44 7.95 -27.34
C CYS A 81 5.54 6.93 -26.92
N LEU A 82 5.96 6.04 -27.80
CA LEU A 82 7.05 5.10 -27.51
C LEU A 82 8.38 5.83 -27.30
N ALA A 83 8.71 6.79 -28.16
CA ALA A 83 9.91 7.60 -28.02
C ALA A 83 9.89 8.40 -26.69
N ALA A 84 8.77 9.06 -26.38
CA ALA A 84 8.60 9.79 -25.15
C ALA A 84 8.70 8.89 -23.91
N SER A 85 8.09 7.70 -23.97
CA SER A 85 8.22 6.70 -22.91
C SER A 85 9.67 6.30 -22.67
N ALA A 86 10.42 5.99 -23.74
CA ALA A 86 11.83 5.62 -23.66
C ALA A 86 12.69 6.74 -23.03
N VAL A 87 12.48 7.99 -23.47
CA VAL A 87 13.15 9.17 -22.89
C VAL A 87 12.82 9.32 -21.41
N CYS A 88 11.56 9.17 -21.01
CA CYS A 88 11.13 9.27 -19.62
C CYS A 88 11.69 8.12 -18.75
N VAL A 89 11.81 6.90 -19.28
CA VAL A 89 12.50 5.79 -18.61
C VAL A 89 13.97 6.14 -18.38
N ALA A 90 14.68 6.59 -19.43
CA ALA A 90 16.07 6.98 -19.32
C ALA A 90 16.28 8.13 -18.32
N ALA A 91 15.41 9.14 -18.35
CA ALA A 91 15.43 10.25 -17.40
C ALA A 91 15.20 9.77 -15.96
N THR A 92 14.24 8.87 -15.72
CA THR A 92 14.00 8.29 -14.39
C THR A 92 15.23 7.55 -13.88
N GLU A 93 15.83 6.68 -14.70
CA GLU A 93 17.03 5.93 -14.34
C GLU A 93 18.23 6.85 -14.06
N TYR A 94 18.39 7.92 -14.84
CA TYR A 94 19.45 8.92 -14.66
C TYR A 94 19.24 9.73 -13.37
N LEU A 95 18.01 10.19 -13.10
CA LEU A 95 17.68 10.93 -11.90
C LEU A 95 17.88 10.09 -10.63
N MET A 96 17.41 8.84 -10.63
CA MET A 96 17.52 7.97 -9.46
C MET A 96 18.92 7.36 -9.30
N GLY A 97 19.63 7.12 -10.39
CA GLY A 97 20.96 6.51 -10.37
C GLY A 97 22.07 7.56 -10.15
N PRO A 98 22.66 8.12 -11.22
CA PRO A 98 23.80 9.06 -11.11
C PRO A 98 23.51 10.29 -10.26
N MET A 99 22.32 10.90 -10.40
CA MET A 99 21.98 12.11 -9.66
C MET A 99 21.49 11.84 -8.23
N LYS A 100 21.30 10.58 -7.84
CA LYS A 100 20.83 10.15 -6.50
C LYS A 100 19.59 10.93 -6.02
N ARG A 101 18.73 11.39 -6.94
CA ARG A 101 17.49 12.09 -6.62
C ARG A 101 16.40 11.09 -6.29
N LEU A 102 16.10 10.94 -5.02
CA LEU A 102 15.08 10.04 -4.51
C LEU A 102 14.02 10.84 -3.76
N ARG A 103 12.75 10.69 -4.12
CA ARG A 103 11.63 11.45 -3.56
C ARG A 103 11.77 12.98 -3.81
N SER A 104 12.28 13.37 -4.97
CA SER A 104 12.40 14.79 -5.35
C SER A 104 11.15 15.33 -6.08
N GLY A 105 10.32 14.44 -6.64
CA GLY A 105 9.17 14.77 -7.48
C GLY A 105 9.46 14.60 -8.98
N PHE A 106 10.67 14.94 -9.43
CA PHE A 106 11.06 14.79 -10.83
C PHE A 106 11.05 13.33 -11.29
N GLU A 107 11.69 12.43 -10.53
CA GLU A 107 11.78 11.02 -10.85
C GLU A 107 10.41 10.32 -10.81
N SER A 108 9.54 10.73 -9.89
CA SER A 108 8.20 10.17 -9.81
C SER A 108 7.30 10.63 -10.97
N ALA A 109 7.45 11.89 -11.39
CA ALA A 109 6.77 12.42 -12.57
C ALA A 109 7.28 11.78 -13.87
N ALA A 110 8.61 11.67 -14.04
CA ALA A 110 9.21 11.03 -15.19
C ALA A 110 8.79 9.55 -15.31
N SER A 111 8.78 8.81 -14.19
CA SER A 111 8.32 7.41 -14.18
C SER A 111 6.83 7.28 -14.49
N LEU A 112 6.00 8.23 -14.04
CA LEU A 112 4.57 8.26 -14.37
C LEU A 112 4.37 8.54 -15.86
N LEU A 113 5.06 9.53 -16.41
CA LEU A 113 5.00 9.84 -17.84
C LEU A 113 5.49 8.67 -18.70
N ALA A 114 6.57 7.99 -18.29
CA ALA A 114 7.03 6.78 -18.95
C ALA A 114 5.93 5.72 -19.06
N LEU A 115 5.23 5.46 -17.96
CA LEU A 115 4.12 4.51 -17.93
C LEU A 115 2.93 5.00 -18.77
N LEU A 116 2.52 6.26 -18.61
CA LEU A 116 1.37 6.81 -19.32
C LEU A 116 1.60 6.84 -20.84
N PHE A 117 2.79 7.22 -21.31
CA PHE A 117 3.11 7.19 -22.74
C PHE A 117 3.20 5.75 -23.27
N ALA A 118 3.75 4.80 -22.50
CA ALA A 118 3.74 3.40 -22.91
C ALA A 118 2.32 2.85 -23.05
N VAL A 119 1.44 3.16 -22.10
CA VAL A 119 0.02 2.77 -22.14
C VAL A 119 -0.70 3.49 -23.30
N ALA A 120 -0.43 4.78 -23.52
CA ALA A 120 -1.01 5.53 -24.65
C ALA A 120 -0.59 4.94 -26.00
N ALA A 121 0.65 4.46 -26.14
CA ALA A 121 1.09 3.75 -27.34
C ALA A 121 0.33 2.44 -27.56
N VAL A 122 0.07 1.68 -26.51
CA VAL A 122 -0.76 0.46 -26.57
C VAL A 122 -2.19 0.84 -26.99
N LEU A 123 -2.78 1.85 -26.36
CA LEU A 123 -4.13 2.30 -26.67
C LEU A 123 -4.24 2.79 -28.12
N SER A 124 -3.29 3.57 -28.60
CA SER A 124 -3.31 4.07 -29.98
C SER A 124 -3.21 2.96 -31.01
N ARG A 125 -2.45 1.90 -30.71
CA ARG A 125 -2.28 0.74 -31.60
C ARG A 125 -3.49 -0.19 -31.63
N PHE A 126 -4.16 -0.34 -30.50
CA PHE A 126 -5.23 -1.32 -30.30
C PHE A 126 -6.59 -0.67 -30.02
N TRP A 127 -6.80 0.56 -30.47
CA TRP A 127 -8.02 1.34 -30.21
C TRP A 127 -9.33 0.64 -30.59
N ARG A 128 -9.31 -0.19 -31.62
CA ARG A 128 -10.48 -0.94 -32.11
C ARG A 128 -10.54 -2.39 -31.61
N SER A 129 -9.58 -2.79 -30.81
CA SER A 129 -9.51 -4.15 -30.27
C SER A 129 -10.39 -4.29 -29.04
N PRO A 130 -10.78 -5.51 -28.66
CA PRO A 130 -11.47 -5.75 -27.39
C PRO A 130 -10.68 -5.17 -26.19
N GLU A 131 -11.37 -4.67 -25.19
CA GLU A 131 -10.76 -3.95 -24.06
C GLU A 131 -9.66 -4.75 -23.33
N TRP A 132 -9.79 -6.06 -23.20
CA TRP A 132 -8.77 -6.89 -22.56
C TRP A 132 -7.42 -6.87 -23.29
N VAL A 133 -7.42 -6.66 -24.62
CA VAL A 133 -6.19 -6.56 -25.45
C VAL A 133 -5.39 -5.32 -25.09
N THR A 134 -6.03 -4.28 -24.59
CA THR A 134 -5.37 -3.06 -24.11
C THR A 134 -5.06 -3.10 -22.63
N LEU A 135 -5.95 -3.65 -21.82
CA LEU A 135 -5.81 -3.71 -20.36
C LEU A 135 -4.71 -4.67 -19.91
N ALA A 136 -4.55 -5.82 -20.56
CA ALA A 136 -3.54 -6.80 -20.16
C ALA A 136 -2.08 -6.29 -20.36
N PRO A 137 -1.70 -5.72 -21.52
CA PRO A 137 -0.40 -5.09 -21.66
C PRO A 137 -0.20 -3.91 -20.73
N ALA A 138 -1.22 -3.09 -20.49
CA ALA A 138 -1.15 -1.97 -19.53
C ALA A 138 -0.89 -2.48 -18.11
N ALA A 139 -1.55 -3.58 -17.69
CA ALA A 139 -1.29 -4.23 -16.41
C ALA A 139 0.17 -4.72 -16.31
N ALA A 140 0.68 -5.35 -17.37
CA ALA A 140 2.07 -5.82 -17.43
C ALA A 140 3.07 -4.65 -17.33
N LEU A 141 2.86 -3.57 -18.08
CA LEU A 141 3.70 -2.37 -18.02
C LEU A 141 3.70 -1.73 -16.63
N ALA A 142 2.55 -1.61 -15.99
CA ALA A 142 2.43 -1.11 -14.63
C ALA A 142 3.13 -2.04 -13.62
N GLY A 143 3.04 -3.36 -13.81
CA GLY A 143 3.74 -4.36 -12.99
C GLY A 143 5.26 -4.26 -13.12
N LEU A 144 5.76 -4.11 -14.36
CA LEU A 144 7.19 -3.90 -14.62
C LEU A 144 7.68 -2.58 -13.98
N ALA A 145 6.91 -1.51 -14.09
CA ALA A 145 7.21 -0.22 -13.45
C ALA A 145 7.26 -0.35 -11.92
N ALA A 146 6.29 -1.05 -11.32
CA ALA A 146 6.27 -1.34 -9.88
C ALA A 146 7.48 -2.17 -9.45
N TRP A 147 7.82 -3.21 -10.19
CA TRP A 147 8.98 -4.05 -9.91
C TRP A 147 10.29 -3.28 -10.05
N ARG A 148 10.39 -2.40 -11.08
CA ARG A 148 11.60 -1.64 -11.35
C ARG A 148 11.83 -0.51 -10.37
N TRP A 149 10.82 0.31 -10.13
CA TRP A 149 10.95 1.55 -9.34
C TRP A 149 10.37 1.47 -7.93
N GLY A 150 9.51 0.47 -7.64
CA GLY A 150 8.97 0.24 -6.30
C GLY A 150 7.88 1.24 -5.87
N TYR A 151 7.14 1.84 -6.81
CA TYR A 151 6.00 2.70 -6.47
C TYR A 151 4.73 1.86 -6.30
N TRP A 152 4.13 1.94 -5.11
CA TRP A 152 2.94 1.19 -4.75
C TRP A 152 1.74 1.46 -5.67
N ILE A 153 1.62 2.69 -6.19
CA ILE A 153 0.53 3.08 -7.09
C ILE A 153 0.57 2.29 -8.41
N TYR A 154 1.76 1.97 -8.92
CA TYR A 154 1.90 1.15 -10.13
C TYR A 154 1.56 -0.31 -9.85
N ALA A 155 1.90 -0.81 -8.66
CA ALA A 155 1.54 -2.15 -8.23
C ALA A 155 0.02 -2.28 -8.07
N ALA A 156 -0.63 -1.30 -7.45
CA ALA A 156 -2.08 -1.23 -7.36
C ALA A 156 -2.73 -1.14 -8.75
N ALA A 157 -2.24 -0.25 -9.62
CA ALA A 157 -2.74 -0.11 -10.98
C ALA A 157 -2.59 -1.40 -11.79
N SER A 158 -1.43 -2.08 -11.69
CA SER A 158 -1.22 -3.37 -12.32
C SER A 158 -2.24 -4.41 -11.89
N ALA A 159 -2.49 -4.53 -10.59
CA ALA A 159 -3.47 -5.47 -10.06
C ALA A 159 -4.91 -5.12 -10.49
N VAL A 160 -5.29 -3.84 -10.43
CA VAL A 160 -6.62 -3.38 -10.89
C VAL A 160 -6.81 -3.68 -12.37
N LEU A 161 -5.84 -3.33 -13.21
CA LEU A 161 -5.89 -3.58 -14.65
C LEU A 161 -5.92 -5.08 -14.98
N PHE A 162 -5.20 -5.91 -14.22
CA PHE A 162 -5.24 -7.38 -14.35
C PHE A 162 -6.65 -7.91 -14.09
N PHE A 163 -7.28 -7.50 -12.98
CA PHE A 163 -8.65 -7.93 -12.68
C PHE A 163 -9.65 -7.36 -13.69
N ALA A 164 -9.50 -6.10 -14.11
CA ALA A 164 -10.34 -5.51 -15.16
C ALA A 164 -10.20 -6.26 -16.50
N ALA A 165 -8.99 -6.60 -16.93
CA ALA A 165 -8.78 -7.41 -18.13
C ALA A 165 -9.42 -8.80 -18.01
N SER A 166 -9.26 -9.43 -16.84
CA SER A 166 -9.83 -10.76 -16.59
C SER A 166 -11.35 -10.77 -16.49
N ALA A 167 -11.99 -9.62 -16.21
CA ALA A 167 -13.45 -9.49 -16.12
C ALA A 167 -14.16 -9.88 -17.44
N HIS A 168 -13.48 -9.74 -18.57
CA HIS A 168 -14.00 -10.12 -19.89
C HIS A 168 -13.92 -11.64 -20.17
N SER A 169 -13.24 -12.40 -19.30
CA SER A 169 -13.13 -13.86 -19.42
C SER A 169 -14.36 -14.56 -18.87
N PRO A 170 -14.82 -15.67 -19.49
CA PRO A 170 -15.87 -16.50 -18.90
C PRO A 170 -15.50 -17.08 -17.53
N SER A 171 -14.21 -17.20 -17.22
CA SER A 171 -13.68 -17.64 -15.93
C SER A 171 -13.33 -16.48 -14.97
N ALA A 172 -13.78 -15.27 -15.25
CA ALA A 172 -13.48 -14.06 -14.45
C ALA A 172 -13.67 -14.28 -12.94
N ARG A 173 -14.81 -14.84 -12.55
CA ARG A 173 -15.11 -15.10 -11.14
C ARG A 173 -14.12 -16.05 -10.48
N LEU A 174 -13.72 -17.10 -11.18
CA LEU A 174 -12.72 -18.05 -10.67
C LEU A 174 -11.37 -17.37 -10.50
N ILE A 175 -10.96 -16.53 -11.46
CA ILE A 175 -9.71 -15.75 -11.38
C ILE A 175 -9.75 -14.78 -10.20
N TRP A 176 -10.88 -14.09 -9.99
CA TRP A 176 -11.07 -13.12 -8.92
C TRP A 176 -11.13 -13.76 -7.53
N ILE A 177 -11.39 -15.05 -7.42
CA ILE A 177 -11.33 -15.82 -6.18
C ILE A 177 -9.96 -16.50 -6.03
N ALA A 178 -9.54 -17.25 -7.05
CA ALA A 178 -8.35 -18.09 -6.96
C ALA A 178 -7.05 -17.30 -6.87
N ALA A 179 -6.89 -16.23 -7.67
CA ALA A 179 -5.67 -15.42 -7.65
C ALA A 179 -5.42 -14.73 -6.30
N PRO A 180 -6.41 -14.03 -5.68
CA PRO A 180 -6.24 -13.49 -4.33
C PRO A 180 -5.91 -14.54 -3.29
N LEU A 181 -6.58 -15.68 -3.28
CA LEU A 181 -6.33 -16.75 -2.31
C LEU A 181 -4.94 -17.36 -2.47
N ALA A 182 -4.51 -17.62 -3.71
CA ALA A 182 -3.18 -18.15 -4.00
C ALA A 182 -2.06 -17.17 -3.60
N LEU A 183 -2.25 -15.88 -3.86
CA LEU A 183 -1.25 -14.85 -3.59
C LEU A 183 -1.28 -14.32 -2.16
N PHE A 184 -2.36 -14.55 -1.42
CA PHE A 184 -2.58 -13.94 -0.09
C PHE A 184 -1.39 -14.12 0.86
N ARG A 185 -0.96 -15.37 1.05
CA ARG A 185 0.14 -15.68 1.97
C ARG A 185 1.46 -15.06 1.51
N LEU A 186 1.76 -15.13 0.22
CA LEU A 186 3.00 -14.57 -0.36
C LEU A 186 3.05 -13.05 -0.23
N LEU A 187 1.95 -12.35 -0.58
CA LEU A 187 1.84 -10.91 -0.49
C LEU A 187 1.90 -10.43 0.96
N LEU A 188 1.26 -11.17 1.86
CA LEU A 188 1.28 -10.85 3.28
C LEU A 188 2.69 -10.98 3.86
N GLN A 189 3.39 -12.08 3.56
CA GLN A 189 4.78 -12.27 3.95
C GLN A 189 5.69 -11.20 3.33
N ALA A 190 5.53 -10.89 2.05
CA ALA A 190 6.31 -9.88 1.37
C ALA A 190 6.10 -8.47 1.94
N SER A 191 4.87 -8.14 2.37
CA SER A 191 4.56 -6.84 2.97
C SER A 191 5.17 -6.64 4.36
N GLU A 192 5.51 -7.72 5.06
CA GLU A 192 6.03 -7.70 6.44
C GLU A 192 7.51 -8.07 6.55
N SER A 193 8.06 -8.76 5.55
CA SER A 193 9.44 -9.24 5.58
C SER A 193 10.46 -8.11 5.63
N ALA A 194 11.35 -8.15 6.63
CA ALA A 194 12.47 -7.22 6.75
C ALA A 194 13.48 -7.34 5.61
N GLY A 195 13.58 -8.52 4.98
CA GLY A 195 14.46 -8.76 3.83
C GLY A 195 13.98 -8.09 2.54
N VAL A 196 12.69 -7.77 2.43
CA VAL A 196 12.13 -7.08 1.27
C VAL A 196 12.35 -5.56 1.40
N ALA A 197 12.74 -4.92 0.30
CA ALA A 197 12.94 -3.47 0.27
C ALA A 197 11.66 -2.71 0.70
N PRO A 198 11.77 -1.60 1.44
CA PRO A 198 10.61 -0.86 1.98
C PRO A 198 9.56 -0.52 0.91
N ARG A 199 9.99 -0.08 -0.28
CA ARG A 199 9.07 0.22 -1.38
C ARG A 199 8.34 -1.02 -1.90
N HIS A 200 9.00 -2.16 -1.99
CA HIS A 200 8.34 -3.41 -2.43
C HIS A 200 7.38 -3.96 -1.38
N ARG A 201 7.63 -3.70 -0.10
CA ARG A 201 6.65 -4.02 0.95
C ARG A 201 5.36 -3.23 0.78
N THR A 202 5.47 -1.92 0.48
CA THR A 202 4.29 -1.11 0.19
C THR A 202 3.59 -1.54 -1.11
N CYS A 203 4.35 -1.98 -2.13
CA CYS A 203 3.78 -2.57 -3.34
C CYS A 203 3.00 -3.85 -3.02
N ALA A 204 3.58 -4.77 -2.24
CA ALA A 204 2.90 -6.01 -1.84
C ALA A 204 1.63 -5.73 -1.02
N ALA A 205 1.67 -4.76 -0.10
CA ALA A 205 0.51 -4.33 0.66
C ALA A 205 -0.60 -3.75 -0.24
N ALA A 206 -0.23 -2.95 -1.25
CA ALA A 206 -1.17 -2.38 -2.21
C ALA A 206 -1.83 -3.46 -3.09
N VAL A 207 -1.04 -4.41 -3.61
CA VAL A 207 -1.58 -5.55 -4.36
C VAL A 207 -2.49 -6.41 -3.49
N LEU A 208 -2.12 -6.65 -2.22
CA LEU A 208 -2.96 -7.39 -1.27
C LEU A 208 -4.31 -6.70 -1.05
N ALA A 209 -4.32 -5.36 -0.92
CA ALA A 209 -5.55 -4.60 -0.77
C ALA A 209 -6.45 -4.71 -2.02
N VAL A 210 -5.87 -4.62 -3.23
CA VAL A 210 -6.60 -4.80 -4.49
C VAL A 210 -7.12 -6.25 -4.62
N CYS A 211 -6.31 -7.24 -4.28
CA CYS A 211 -6.72 -8.65 -4.26
C CYS A 211 -7.90 -8.90 -3.32
N ALA A 212 -7.86 -8.28 -2.12
CA ALA A 212 -8.99 -8.37 -1.18
C ALA A 212 -10.25 -7.71 -1.74
N GLY A 213 -10.12 -6.57 -2.42
CA GLY A 213 -11.21 -5.90 -3.13
C GLY A 213 -11.78 -6.75 -4.27
N ALA A 214 -10.93 -7.39 -5.06
CA ALA A 214 -11.35 -8.29 -6.13
C ALA A 214 -12.08 -9.53 -5.59
N LEU A 215 -11.52 -10.16 -4.54
CA LEU A 215 -12.17 -11.27 -3.85
C LEU A 215 -13.55 -10.86 -3.33
N TYR A 216 -13.63 -9.70 -2.68
CA TYR A 216 -14.90 -9.16 -2.19
C TYR A 216 -15.88 -8.91 -3.35
N GLY A 217 -15.41 -8.30 -4.46
CA GLY A 217 -16.22 -8.10 -5.67
C GLY A 217 -16.74 -9.39 -6.28
N ALA A 218 -15.95 -10.47 -6.27
CA ALA A 218 -16.34 -11.78 -6.80
C ALA A 218 -17.41 -12.50 -5.99
N ILE A 219 -17.53 -12.17 -4.69
CA ILE A 219 -18.54 -12.77 -3.79
C ILE A 219 -19.73 -11.85 -3.54
N ASN A 220 -19.63 -10.56 -3.83
CA ASN A 220 -20.69 -9.59 -3.57
C ASN A 220 -21.78 -9.70 -4.64
N PRO A 221 -23.07 -9.95 -4.26
CA PRO A 221 -24.18 -10.06 -5.20
C PRO A 221 -24.33 -8.83 -6.10
N TYR A 222 -24.17 -7.62 -5.55
CA TYR A 222 -24.29 -6.38 -6.30
C TYR A 222 -23.27 -6.31 -7.45
N SER A 223 -22.01 -6.70 -7.19
CA SER A 223 -20.96 -6.75 -8.21
C SER A 223 -21.29 -7.77 -9.30
N LEU A 224 -21.86 -8.91 -8.91
CA LEU A 224 -22.24 -9.98 -9.85
C LEU A 224 -23.36 -9.53 -10.80
N GLU A 225 -24.29 -8.70 -10.33
CA GLU A 225 -25.42 -8.22 -11.16
C GLU A 225 -25.02 -7.03 -12.05
N HIS A 226 -24.23 -6.08 -11.52
CA HIS A 226 -23.94 -4.83 -12.22
C HIS A 226 -22.68 -4.88 -13.10
N PHE A 227 -21.68 -5.67 -12.73
CA PHE A 227 -20.44 -5.77 -13.49
C PHE A 227 -20.34 -7.01 -14.38
N ASP A 228 -21.45 -7.75 -14.55
CA ASP A 228 -21.54 -8.95 -15.41
C ASP A 228 -20.48 -10.04 -15.11
N ILE A 229 -19.86 -9.96 -13.91
CA ILE A 229 -18.84 -10.90 -13.46
C ILE A 229 -19.47 -12.26 -13.19
N GLY A 230 -19.64 -13.04 -14.28
CA GLY A 230 -20.17 -14.39 -14.21
C GLY A 230 -21.70 -14.52 -14.29
N ARG A 231 -22.39 -13.60 -14.95
CA ARG A 231 -23.85 -13.57 -15.19
C ARG A 231 -24.45 -14.90 -15.68
N ARG A 232 -23.65 -15.74 -16.34
CA ARG A 232 -24.06 -17.04 -16.82
C ARG A 232 -24.33 -18.11 -15.73
N MET A 233 -24.02 -17.80 -14.46
CA MET A 233 -24.17 -18.70 -13.32
C MET A 233 -25.16 -18.21 -12.26
N ALA A 234 -26.17 -17.44 -12.63
CA ALA A 234 -27.20 -16.95 -11.71
C ALA A 234 -28.14 -18.05 -11.23
N GLN A 235 -27.61 -19.04 -10.51
CA GLN A 235 -28.44 -20.02 -9.81
C GLN A 235 -28.86 -19.45 -8.44
N PRO A 236 -30.09 -19.63 -7.97
CA PRO A 236 -30.60 -19.04 -6.73
C PRO A 236 -29.76 -19.37 -5.48
N TRP A 237 -29.18 -20.56 -5.41
CA TRP A 237 -28.31 -20.96 -4.31
C TRP A 237 -26.98 -20.18 -4.30
N LEU A 238 -26.50 -19.79 -5.47
CA LEU A 238 -25.26 -19.02 -5.63
C LEU A 238 -25.44 -17.58 -5.12
N LEU A 239 -26.61 -16.98 -5.36
CA LEU A 239 -26.93 -15.64 -4.83
C LEU A 239 -27.07 -15.68 -3.30
N ARG A 240 -27.70 -16.72 -2.75
CA ARG A 240 -27.82 -16.88 -1.29
C ARG A 240 -26.46 -17.10 -0.63
N SER A 241 -25.61 -17.95 -1.20
CA SER A 241 -24.24 -18.16 -0.69
C SER A 241 -23.39 -16.90 -0.81
N SER A 242 -23.55 -16.12 -1.87
CA SER A 242 -22.87 -14.84 -2.05
C SER A 242 -23.28 -13.81 -0.99
N ALA A 243 -24.55 -13.68 -0.67
CA ALA A 243 -25.03 -12.80 0.39
C ALA A 243 -24.45 -13.17 1.76
N LEU A 244 -24.41 -14.48 2.07
CA LEU A 244 -23.80 -14.97 3.30
C LEU A 244 -22.29 -14.67 3.35
N LEU A 245 -21.56 -14.94 2.27
CA LEU A 245 -20.12 -14.66 2.18
C LEU A 245 -19.82 -13.17 2.27
N THR A 246 -20.66 -12.31 1.69
CA THR A 246 -20.53 -10.85 1.78
C THR A 246 -20.60 -10.37 3.24
N ALA A 247 -21.35 -11.04 4.09
CA ALA A 247 -21.40 -10.73 5.54
C ALA A 247 -20.21 -11.37 6.30
N LEU A 248 -19.84 -12.60 5.97
CA LEU A 248 -18.83 -13.36 6.72
C LEU A 248 -17.39 -12.91 6.42
N VAL A 249 -17.07 -12.55 5.17
CA VAL A 249 -15.69 -12.21 4.77
C VAL A 249 -15.16 -10.97 5.50
N PRO A 250 -15.89 -9.86 5.64
CA PRO A 250 -15.45 -8.73 6.45
C PRO A 250 -15.16 -9.11 7.90
N ILE A 251 -16.05 -9.92 8.50
CA ILE A 251 -15.89 -10.40 9.88
C ILE A 251 -14.61 -11.25 10.01
N ALA A 252 -14.36 -12.13 9.04
CA ALA A 252 -13.15 -12.93 9.00
C ALA A 252 -11.87 -12.06 8.89
N PHE A 253 -11.86 -11.05 8.01
CA PHE A 253 -10.73 -10.13 7.88
C PHE A 253 -10.52 -9.31 9.15
N LEU A 254 -11.58 -8.81 9.78
CA LEU A 254 -11.51 -8.10 11.06
C LEU A 254 -10.95 -9.01 12.15
N TRP A 255 -11.48 -10.23 12.28
CA TRP A 255 -11.04 -11.21 13.26
C TRP A 255 -9.56 -11.58 13.08
N ILE A 256 -9.17 -11.94 11.86
CA ILE A 256 -7.78 -12.27 11.53
C ILE A 256 -6.88 -11.06 11.76
N GLY A 257 -7.31 -9.86 11.35
CA GLY A 257 -6.57 -8.61 11.53
C GLY A 257 -6.30 -8.29 12.99
N ILE A 258 -7.31 -8.42 13.86
CA ILE A 258 -7.19 -8.22 15.30
C ILE A 258 -6.29 -9.29 15.92
N ARG A 259 -6.56 -10.58 15.63
CA ARG A 259 -5.80 -11.70 16.20
C ARG A 259 -4.33 -11.70 15.77
N SER A 260 -4.05 -11.36 14.53
CA SER A 260 -2.68 -11.27 13.99
C SER A 260 -2.03 -9.89 14.21
N ARG A 261 -2.73 -8.93 14.82
CA ARG A 261 -2.27 -7.54 15.03
C ARG A 261 -1.84 -6.83 13.74
N ARG A 262 -2.46 -7.19 12.61
CA ARG A 262 -2.10 -6.67 11.29
C ARG A 262 -3.04 -5.56 10.87
N ARG A 263 -2.58 -4.31 10.93
CA ARG A 263 -3.37 -3.12 10.58
C ARG A 263 -3.98 -3.22 9.18
N LEU A 264 -3.21 -3.71 8.21
CA LEU A 264 -3.69 -3.84 6.83
C LEU A 264 -4.92 -4.72 6.71
N LEU A 265 -4.94 -5.89 7.37
CA LEU A 265 -6.09 -6.80 7.34
C LEU A 265 -7.30 -6.20 8.07
N TRP A 266 -7.06 -5.52 9.19
CA TRP A 266 -8.11 -4.83 9.93
C TRP A 266 -8.74 -3.70 9.09
N THR A 267 -7.94 -2.86 8.42
CA THR A 267 -8.46 -1.78 7.56
C THR A 267 -9.21 -2.31 6.35
N ILE A 268 -8.74 -3.40 5.73
CA ILE A 268 -9.45 -4.09 4.64
C ILE A 268 -10.79 -4.63 5.16
N GLY A 269 -10.79 -5.29 6.32
CA GLY A 269 -12.01 -5.82 6.94
C GLY A 269 -13.03 -4.73 7.25
N ALA A 270 -12.58 -3.60 7.79
CA ALA A 270 -13.44 -2.45 8.07
C ALA A 270 -14.04 -1.84 6.77
N ALA A 271 -13.22 -1.66 5.74
CA ALA A 271 -13.69 -1.16 4.44
C ALA A 271 -14.70 -2.13 3.80
N ALA A 272 -14.42 -3.44 3.85
CA ALA A 272 -15.33 -4.46 3.36
C ALA A 272 -16.65 -4.52 4.15
N ALA A 273 -16.61 -4.30 5.48
CA ALA A 273 -17.82 -4.23 6.31
C ALA A 273 -18.72 -3.03 5.91
N VAL A 274 -18.12 -1.85 5.70
CA VAL A 274 -18.85 -0.68 5.21
C VAL A 274 -19.47 -0.95 3.83
N ALA A 275 -18.70 -1.54 2.91
CA ALA A 275 -19.19 -1.92 1.59
C ALA A 275 -20.31 -2.97 1.67
N SER A 276 -20.23 -3.93 2.60
CA SER A 276 -21.30 -4.93 2.84
C SER A 276 -22.60 -4.30 3.32
N LEU A 277 -22.51 -3.35 4.25
CA LEU A 277 -23.68 -2.60 4.72
C LEU A 277 -24.32 -1.79 3.58
N ALA A 278 -23.52 -1.16 2.73
CA ALA A 278 -24.01 -0.43 1.58
C ALA A 278 -24.68 -1.33 0.56
N THR A 279 -24.11 -2.50 0.27
CA THR A 279 -24.64 -3.44 -0.75
C THR A 279 -25.83 -4.24 -0.28
N LEU A 280 -25.85 -4.70 0.98
CA LEU A 280 -26.99 -5.45 1.53
C LEU A 280 -28.29 -4.64 1.48
N ARG A 281 -28.19 -3.32 1.56
CA ARG A 281 -29.35 -2.43 1.43
C ARG A 281 -30.07 -2.57 0.08
N PHE A 282 -29.35 -2.83 -1.01
CA PHE A 282 -29.97 -2.99 -2.32
C PHE A 282 -30.85 -4.24 -2.40
N TYR A 283 -30.56 -5.26 -1.57
CA TYR A 283 -31.29 -6.54 -1.56
C TYR A 283 -32.35 -6.62 -0.48
N VAL A 284 -32.13 -5.93 0.64
CA VAL A 284 -33.00 -6.00 1.81
C VAL A 284 -33.54 -4.59 2.09
N HIS A 285 -34.69 -4.28 1.53
CA HIS A 285 -35.37 -3.00 1.70
C HIS A 285 -36.01 -2.85 3.09
N VAL A 286 -35.34 -3.33 4.15
CA VAL A 286 -35.90 -3.42 5.51
C VAL A 286 -36.03 -2.06 6.18
N ALA A 287 -35.21 -1.08 5.79
CA ALA A 287 -35.24 0.23 6.46
C ALA A 287 -34.64 1.36 5.60
N PRO A 288 -35.04 2.62 5.81
CA PRO A 288 -34.45 3.77 5.15
C PRO A 288 -32.94 3.91 5.48
N LEU A 289 -32.14 4.50 4.56
CA LEU A 289 -30.67 4.59 4.67
C LEU A 289 -30.21 5.23 5.96
N TRP A 290 -30.89 6.30 6.38
CA TRP A 290 -30.55 7.01 7.60
C TRP A 290 -30.63 6.11 8.83
N PHE A 291 -31.63 5.20 8.87
CA PHE A 291 -31.78 4.25 9.97
C PHE A 291 -30.65 3.21 9.99
N VAL A 292 -30.31 2.65 8.84
CA VAL A 292 -29.20 1.65 8.72
C VAL A 292 -27.87 2.29 9.11
N LEU A 293 -27.61 3.52 8.65
CA LEU A 293 -26.39 4.26 9.02
C LEU A 293 -26.39 4.64 10.51
N ALA A 294 -27.51 5.08 11.05
CA ALA A 294 -27.63 5.43 12.47
C ALA A 294 -27.45 4.18 13.36
N ALA A 295 -28.14 3.08 13.03
CA ALA A 295 -28.03 1.83 13.76
C ALA A 295 -26.61 1.24 13.64
N GLY A 296 -26.04 1.21 12.44
CA GLY A 296 -24.66 0.76 12.19
C GLY A 296 -23.64 1.62 12.94
N GLY A 297 -23.81 2.94 12.93
CA GLY A 297 -22.98 3.87 13.69
C GLY A 297 -23.11 3.66 15.20
N ALA A 298 -24.32 3.50 15.70
CA ALA A 298 -24.58 3.21 17.12
C ALA A 298 -23.93 1.88 17.56
N ILE A 299 -24.06 0.82 16.73
CA ILE A 299 -23.41 -0.49 16.99
C ILE A 299 -21.89 -0.32 17.00
N ALA A 300 -21.31 0.40 16.04
CA ALA A 300 -19.88 0.64 15.95
C ALA A 300 -19.36 1.41 17.19
N ILE A 301 -20.06 2.46 17.61
CA ILE A 301 -19.72 3.25 18.80
C ILE A 301 -19.83 2.37 20.06
N THR A 302 -20.92 1.63 20.19
CA THR A 302 -21.15 0.74 21.35
C THR A 302 -20.06 -0.33 21.43
N ALA A 303 -19.71 -0.95 20.28
CA ALA A 303 -18.62 -1.92 20.19
C ALA A 303 -17.26 -1.30 20.56
N ALA A 304 -16.98 -0.08 20.07
CA ALA A 304 -15.75 0.63 20.41
C ALA A 304 -15.67 0.98 21.89
N VAL A 305 -16.76 1.46 22.49
CA VAL A 305 -16.84 1.74 23.93
C VAL A 305 -16.72 0.48 24.76
N ALA A 306 -17.40 -0.61 24.37
CA ALA A 306 -17.30 -1.90 25.03
C ALA A 306 -15.88 -2.47 24.97
N LEU A 307 -15.23 -2.39 23.78
CA LEU A 307 -13.85 -2.81 23.60
C LEU A 307 -12.90 -1.97 24.45
N ARG A 308 -13.08 -0.65 24.47
CA ARG A 308 -12.28 0.25 25.32
C ARG A 308 -12.42 -0.12 26.79
N ARG A 309 -13.64 -0.29 27.29
CA ARG A 309 -13.90 -0.71 28.69
C ARG A 309 -13.28 -2.07 29.00
N PHE A 310 -13.37 -3.00 28.06
CA PHE A 310 -12.78 -4.33 28.21
C PHE A 310 -11.25 -4.26 28.30
N LEU A 311 -10.60 -3.37 27.55
CA LEU A 311 -9.15 -3.14 27.59
C LEU A 311 -8.75 -2.36 28.85
N ASP A 312 -9.50 -1.34 29.25
CA ASP A 312 -9.26 -0.53 30.44
C ASP A 312 -9.34 -1.37 31.74
N SER A 313 -10.09 -2.47 31.74
CA SER A 313 -10.20 -3.37 32.89
C SER A 313 -8.99 -4.32 33.06
N GLY A 314 -8.03 -4.32 32.13
CA GLY A 314 -6.81 -5.11 32.21
C GLY A 314 -5.70 -4.42 33.01
N PRO A 315 -4.74 -5.18 33.57
CA PRO A 315 -3.57 -4.59 34.22
C PRO A 315 -2.77 -3.74 33.22
N GLY A 316 -2.50 -2.47 33.59
CA GLY A 316 -1.78 -1.53 32.73
C GLY A 316 -2.58 -1.02 31.53
N LYS A 317 -3.92 -1.14 31.53
CA LYS A 317 -4.79 -0.83 30.38
C LYS A 317 -4.45 -1.65 29.13
N GLU A 318 -3.84 -2.81 29.32
CA GLU A 318 -3.51 -3.77 28.27
C GLU A 318 -4.20 -5.10 28.51
N ARG A 319 -4.74 -5.70 27.46
CA ARG A 319 -5.30 -7.05 27.50
C ARG A 319 -5.00 -7.77 26.21
N SER A 320 -4.42 -8.95 26.32
CA SER A 320 -4.02 -9.76 25.15
C SER A 320 -3.07 -9.02 24.18
N GLY A 321 -2.29 -8.05 24.70
CA GLY A 321 -1.36 -7.22 23.93
C GLY A 321 -2.05 -6.17 23.05
N LEU A 322 -3.28 -5.82 23.36
CA LEU A 322 -4.01 -4.66 22.82
C LEU A 322 -4.11 -3.62 23.93
N THR A 323 -3.85 -2.35 23.60
CA THR A 323 -3.92 -1.24 24.54
C THR A 323 -5.18 -0.42 24.31
N ALA A 324 -5.75 0.15 25.37
CA ALA A 324 -6.87 1.09 25.30
C ALA A 324 -6.42 2.52 24.97
N GLU A 325 -5.11 2.78 24.88
CA GLU A 325 -4.60 4.12 24.55
C GLU A 325 -5.02 4.56 23.15
N PRO A 326 -5.66 5.72 23.00
CA PRO A 326 -6.09 6.21 21.70
C PRO A 326 -4.87 6.58 20.85
N LEU A 327 -4.70 5.89 19.73
CA LEU A 327 -3.62 6.11 18.75
C LEU A 327 -3.65 7.51 18.10
N LEU A 328 -4.79 8.20 18.20
CA LEU A 328 -5.04 9.48 17.52
C LEU A 328 -4.74 10.72 18.39
N GLU A 329 -4.65 10.57 19.70
CA GLU A 329 -4.44 11.71 20.61
C GLU A 329 -2.98 12.22 20.63
N ASP A 330 -2.02 11.39 20.21
CA ASP A 330 -0.63 11.80 20.15
C ASP A 330 -0.02 11.48 18.76
N PRO A 331 0.04 12.50 17.87
CA PRO A 331 0.64 12.35 16.54
C PRO A 331 2.08 11.83 16.59
N GLY A 332 2.82 12.14 17.67
CA GLY A 332 4.17 11.66 17.91
C GLY A 332 4.21 10.15 18.18
N LYS A 333 3.34 9.65 19.03
CA LYS A 333 3.26 8.21 19.35
C LYS A 333 2.82 7.36 18.16
N LYS A 334 1.91 7.87 17.33
CA LYS A 334 1.47 7.18 16.11
C LYS A 334 2.62 6.96 15.13
N ASN A 335 3.40 8.01 14.86
CA ASN A 335 4.57 7.93 14.00
C ASN A 335 5.67 7.07 14.63
N LEU A 336 5.85 7.13 15.95
CA LEU A 336 6.86 6.40 16.69
C LEU A 336 6.63 4.89 16.69
N LEU A 337 5.39 4.44 16.87
CA LEU A 337 5.07 3.01 16.84
C LEU A 337 5.29 2.41 15.46
N GLU A 338 4.88 3.13 14.39
CA GLU A 338 5.15 2.71 13.01
C GLU A 338 6.63 2.64 12.69
N VAL A 339 7.37 3.58 13.23
CA VAL A 339 8.80 3.70 13.03
C VAL A 339 9.59 2.73 13.91
N ALA A 340 9.23 2.55 15.18
CA ALA A 340 9.86 1.57 16.06
C ALA A 340 9.74 0.15 15.51
N VAL A 341 8.55 -0.23 15.05
CA VAL A 341 8.33 -1.53 14.36
C VAL A 341 9.14 -1.62 13.06
N THR A 342 9.26 -0.51 12.31
CA THR A 342 10.03 -0.49 11.06
C THR A 342 11.53 -0.57 11.34
N VAL A 343 12.03 0.11 12.37
CA VAL A 343 13.46 0.09 12.74
C VAL A 343 13.85 -1.20 13.44
N ALA A 344 13.03 -1.74 14.33
CA ALA A 344 13.27 -3.07 14.92
C ALA A 344 13.35 -4.17 13.86
N ARG A 345 12.62 -4.01 12.74
CA ARG A 345 12.68 -4.93 11.59
C ARG A 345 13.82 -4.60 10.60
N LEU A 346 14.37 -3.39 10.67
CA LEU A 346 15.47 -2.92 9.83
C LEU A 346 16.84 -3.00 10.51
N ALA A 347 16.87 -3.32 11.83
CA ALA A 347 18.12 -3.50 12.53
C ALA A 347 18.98 -4.51 11.75
N PRO A 348 20.17 -4.13 11.27
CA PRO A 348 21.08 -5.10 10.66
C PRO A 348 21.34 -6.15 11.75
N LYS A 349 21.23 -7.44 11.40
CA LYS A 349 21.82 -8.48 12.20
C LYS A 349 23.26 -8.05 12.44
N ALA A 350 23.60 -7.72 13.68
CA ALA A 350 24.91 -7.19 14.03
C ALA A 350 25.96 -8.11 13.43
N ALA A 351 26.82 -7.56 12.57
CA ALA A 351 28.13 -8.14 12.36
C ALA A 351 28.79 -8.23 13.74
N PRO A 352 29.55 -9.31 14.06
CA PRO A 352 30.19 -9.45 15.36
C PRO A 352 30.95 -8.17 15.66
N ALA A 353 30.57 -7.52 16.74
CA ALA A 353 31.08 -6.22 17.12
C ALA A 353 32.58 -6.30 17.36
N ALA A 354 33.34 -5.48 16.64
CA ALA A 354 34.53 -4.88 17.25
C ALA A 354 34.07 -4.22 18.55
N GLU A 355 34.73 -4.54 19.66
CA GLU A 355 34.35 -4.11 21.01
C GLU A 355 34.08 -2.60 21.06
N ALA A 356 32.81 -2.22 21.10
CA ALA A 356 32.40 -0.87 21.37
C ALA A 356 32.46 -0.62 22.90
N PRO A 357 32.86 0.58 23.34
CA PRO A 357 32.95 0.89 24.75
C PRO A 357 31.58 0.65 25.41
N ARG A 358 31.60 -0.13 26.48
CA ARG A 358 30.40 -0.47 27.28
C ARG A 358 29.74 0.79 27.80
N TYR A 359 28.59 1.14 27.22
CA TYR A 359 27.71 2.15 27.77
C TYR A 359 27.18 1.65 29.12
N ARG A 360 27.64 2.23 30.21
CA ARG A 360 27.05 2.06 31.53
C ARG A 360 25.88 3.03 31.61
N GLY A 361 24.67 2.53 31.37
CA GLY A 361 23.45 3.25 31.69
C GLY A 361 23.39 3.47 33.18
N GLY A 362 23.34 4.74 33.62
CA GLY A 362 23.03 5.10 35.01
C GLY A 362 21.62 4.60 35.32
N GLY A 363 21.49 3.89 36.47
CA GLY A 363 20.27 3.22 36.88
C GLY A 363 19.07 4.15 36.95
N GLY A 364 18.16 3.98 36.02
CA GLY A 364 16.77 4.41 36.13
C GLY A 364 15.92 3.16 36.07
N GLU A 365 15.05 2.97 37.03
CA GLU A 365 14.10 1.89 37.06
C GLU A 365 13.15 2.00 35.87
N PHE A 366 13.40 1.24 34.81
CA PHE A 366 12.45 1.02 33.73
C PHE A 366 11.62 -0.21 34.06
N GLY A 367 10.41 0.03 34.58
CA GLY A 367 9.36 -0.97 34.61
C GLY A 367 8.90 -1.27 33.17
N GLY A 368 9.61 -2.13 32.49
CA GLY A 368 9.27 -2.59 31.15
C GLY A 368 8.74 -4.02 31.22
N GLY A 369 7.46 -4.22 30.98
CA GLY A 369 6.86 -5.53 30.77
C GLY A 369 7.50 -6.23 29.58
N GLY A 370 8.44 -7.13 29.82
CA GLY A 370 9.06 -7.97 28.82
C GLY A 370 8.08 -9.03 28.34
N ALA A 371 7.70 -8.99 27.08
CA ALA A 371 7.14 -10.14 26.40
C ALA A 371 8.29 -10.99 25.87
N SER A 372 8.69 -12.02 26.61
CA SER A 372 9.55 -13.10 26.14
C SER A 372 8.73 -14.04 25.26
N GLY A 373 8.91 -13.95 23.96
CA GLY A 373 8.45 -14.92 22.99
C GLY A 373 9.64 -15.55 22.32
N SER A 374 9.98 -16.76 22.74
CA SER A 374 10.92 -17.64 22.01
C SER A 374 10.22 -18.19 20.77
N PHE A 375 10.80 -17.94 19.61
CA PHE A 375 10.53 -18.66 18.36
C PHE A 375 11.86 -18.92 17.65
#